data_d4e4efe1bcf00aecbd1307b40c2f056a
#
_entry.id   d4e4efe1bcf00aecbd1307b40c2f056a
#
_cell.length_a   1.000
_cell.length_b   1.000
_cell.length_c   1.000
_cell.angle_alpha   90.00
_cell.angle_beta   90.00
_cell.angle_gamma   90.00
#
_symmetry.space_group_name_H-M   'P 1'
#
loop_
_entity.id
_entity.type
_entity.pdbx_description
1 polymer ?
#
loop_
_entity_poly.entity_id
_entity_poly.type
_entity_poly.pdbx_seq_one_letter_code
_entity_poly.pdbx_strand_id
1 'polypeptide(L)'
;MSKLTLLCGPPQSGKTAAGIKIAQEIYYQFKGSVIYISADTVTPFMGLVFPSASEKQLFSLGEALEHTSITKENVLRHTVPLPKADNFGFLGYKAGENRYTYSRPTKDKTAEFFEVCKSLADYVFLDCTSSLDDPLSVYGMAAADKAVQLVTPDIRSAAYYASFEKTYEQ
;
A
#
# COMPACT_ATOMS: atom_id res chain seq x y z
N MET A 1 11.47 -10.35 -12.63
CA MET A 1 10.11 -10.66 -12.19
C MET A 1 9.77 -9.72 -11.05
N SER A 2 8.78 -8.87 -11.22
CA SER A 2 8.35 -7.89 -10.22
C SER A 2 7.90 -8.60 -8.94
N LYS A 3 8.09 -7.97 -7.77
CA LYS A 3 7.79 -8.57 -6.47
C LYS A 3 6.88 -7.65 -5.66
N LEU A 4 5.80 -8.23 -5.15
CA LEU A 4 4.93 -7.58 -4.16
C LEU A 4 5.46 -7.88 -2.76
N THR A 5 5.87 -6.84 -2.05
CA THR A 5 6.31 -6.91 -0.65
C THR A 5 5.24 -6.30 0.24
N LEU A 6 4.71 -7.10 1.14
CA LEU A 6 3.75 -6.69 2.14
C LEU A 6 4.46 -6.13 3.38
N LEU A 7 3.96 -5.02 3.91
CA LEU A 7 4.40 -4.44 5.18
C LEU A 7 3.26 -4.55 6.18
N CYS A 8 3.43 -5.31 7.23
CA CYS A 8 2.39 -5.53 8.24
C CYS A 8 2.92 -5.36 9.67
N GLY A 9 2.03 -5.15 10.61
CA GLY A 9 2.37 -4.95 12.02
C GLY A 9 1.28 -4.21 12.79
N PRO A 10 1.40 -4.12 14.10
CA PRO A 10 0.44 -3.46 14.96
C PRO A 10 0.31 -1.96 14.66
N PRO A 11 -0.78 -1.32 15.12
CA PRO A 11 -0.90 0.13 15.05
C PRO A 11 0.32 0.80 15.71
N GLN A 12 0.77 1.91 15.12
CA GLN A 12 1.90 2.72 15.63
C GLN A 12 3.25 1.99 15.68
N SER A 13 3.42 0.85 15.00
CA SER A 13 4.71 0.15 14.90
C SER A 13 5.74 0.82 13.99
N GLY A 14 5.39 1.93 13.34
CA GLY A 14 6.26 2.61 12.38
C GLY A 14 6.30 1.98 10.99
N LYS A 15 5.32 1.13 10.63
CA LYS A 15 5.23 0.45 9.33
C LYS A 15 5.45 1.39 8.16
N THR A 16 4.64 2.43 8.07
CA THR A 16 4.67 3.41 6.96
C THR A 16 6.04 4.08 6.87
N ALA A 17 6.59 4.56 7.99
CA ALA A 17 7.89 5.23 8.01
C ALA A 17 9.04 4.28 7.60
N ALA A 18 9.04 3.07 8.14
CA ALA A 18 10.03 2.04 7.80
C ALA A 18 9.85 1.59 6.33
N GLY A 19 8.62 1.36 5.91
CA GLY A 19 8.29 0.92 4.55
C GLY A 19 8.73 1.92 3.50
N ILE A 20 8.45 3.20 3.69
CA ILE A 20 8.91 4.27 2.76
C ILE A 20 10.44 4.29 2.69
N LYS A 21 11.14 4.19 3.82
CA LYS A 21 12.61 4.15 3.82
C LYS A 21 13.16 2.93 3.11
N ILE A 22 12.60 1.75 3.34
CA ILE A 22 13.00 0.51 2.65
C ILE A 22 12.78 0.67 1.13
N ALA A 23 11.63 1.19 0.73
CA ALA A 23 11.32 1.40 -0.67
C ALA A 23 12.27 2.42 -1.33
N GLN A 24 12.63 3.51 -0.62
CA GLN A 24 13.60 4.49 -1.08
C GLN A 24 15.00 3.88 -1.22
N GLU A 25 15.47 3.11 -0.24
CA GLU A 25 16.76 2.43 -0.32
C GLU A 25 16.83 1.47 -1.51
N ILE A 26 15.78 0.69 -1.74
CA ILE A 26 15.70 -0.21 -2.90
C ILE A 26 15.74 0.59 -4.20
N TYR A 27 15.00 1.70 -4.29
CA TYR A 27 15.04 2.57 -5.45
C TYR A 27 16.45 3.10 -5.74
N TYR A 28 17.15 3.61 -4.71
CA TYR A 28 18.49 4.19 -4.89
C TYR A 28 19.56 3.16 -5.17
N GLN A 29 19.48 1.97 -4.55
CA GLN A 29 20.48 0.92 -4.71
C GLN A 29 20.33 0.16 -6.04
N PHE A 30 19.11 -0.20 -6.41
CA PHE A 30 18.86 -1.06 -7.56
C PHE A 30 18.41 -0.30 -8.82
N LYS A 31 18.11 0.99 -8.70
CA LYS A 31 17.65 1.84 -9.81
C LYS A 31 16.41 1.30 -10.54
N GLY A 32 15.66 0.43 -9.88
CA GLY A 32 14.42 -0.14 -10.41
C GLY A 32 13.22 0.78 -10.18
N SER A 33 12.14 0.54 -10.89
CA SER A 33 10.88 1.23 -10.68
C SER A 33 10.16 0.72 -9.42
N VAL A 34 9.55 1.64 -8.67
CA VAL A 34 8.90 1.35 -7.39
C VAL A 34 7.48 1.91 -7.39
N ILE A 35 6.51 1.11 -6.96
CA ILE A 35 5.18 1.55 -6.58
C ILE A 35 4.98 1.27 -5.09
N TYR A 36 4.68 2.32 -4.31
CA TYR A 36 4.32 2.23 -2.91
C TYR A 36 2.83 2.46 -2.72
N ILE A 37 2.12 1.47 -2.21
CA ILE A 37 0.67 1.46 -2.02
C ILE A 37 0.38 1.56 -0.53
N SER A 38 -0.40 2.56 -0.12
CA SER A 38 -0.92 2.63 1.24
C SER A 38 -2.40 2.26 1.27
N ALA A 39 -2.71 1.20 2.00
CA ALA A 39 -4.08 0.77 2.22
C ALA A 39 -4.77 1.50 3.39
N ASP A 40 -4.11 2.44 4.06
CA ASP A 40 -4.65 3.09 5.27
C ASP A 40 -5.76 4.08 4.94
N THR A 41 -7.00 3.69 5.28
CA THR A 41 -8.21 4.51 5.20
C THR A 41 -8.58 5.18 6.53
N VAL A 42 -7.83 4.94 7.61
CA VAL A 42 -8.06 5.55 8.92
C VAL A 42 -7.25 6.83 9.06
N THR A 43 -5.99 6.77 8.63
CA THR A 43 -5.06 7.90 8.63
C THR A 43 -4.40 8.07 7.26
N PRO A 44 -5.16 8.50 6.23
CA PRO A 44 -4.63 8.71 4.90
C PRO A 44 -3.45 9.69 4.92
N PHE A 45 -2.29 9.27 4.40
CA PHE A 45 -1.07 10.05 4.58
C PHE A 45 -0.55 10.74 3.29
N MET A 46 -1.27 10.66 2.18
CA MET A 46 -0.82 11.27 0.92
C MET A 46 -0.49 12.76 1.08
N GLY A 47 -1.29 13.52 1.84
CA GLY A 47 -1.02 14.91 2.13
C GLY A 47 0.24 15.15 3.00
N LEU A 48 0.68 14.16 3.77
CA LEU A 48 1.92 14.25 4.56
C LEU A 48 3.16 13.93 3.71
N VAL A 49 3.04 13.02 2.76
CA VAL A 49 4.12 12.70 1.81
C VAL A 49 4.31 13.82 0.79
N PHE A 50 3.23 14.47 0.40
CA PHE A 50 3.20 15.52 -0.61
C PHE A 50 2.63 16.85 -0.06
N PRO A 51 3.27 17.47 0.95
CA PRO A 51 2.71 18.64 1.64
C PRO A 51 2.57 19.88 0.76
N SER A 52 3.30 19.94 -0.35
CA SER A 52 3.24 21.06 -1.31
C SER A 52 2.32 20.79 -2.51
N ALA A 53 1.74 19.58 -2.60
CA ALA A 53 0.83 19.26 -3.68
C ALA A 53 -0.56 19.83 -3.40
N SER A 54 -1.17 20.43 -4.41
CA SER A 54 -2.58 20.80 -4.33
C SER A 54 -3.46 19.54 -4.39
N GLU A 55 -4.69 19.64 -3.89
CA GLU A 55 -5.66 18.53 -3.97
C GLU A 55 -5.89 18.02 -5.41
N LYS A 56 -5.76 18.90 -6.39
CA LYS A 56 -5.89 18.55 -7.83
C LYS A 56 -4.71 17.71 -8.36
N GLN A 57 -3.59 17.71 -7.67
CA GLN A 57 -2.39 16.94 -8.03
C GLN A 57 -2.31 15.60 -7.28
N LEU A 58 -3.15 15.41 -6.27
CA LEU A 58 -3.25 14.16 -5.53
C LEU A 58 -4.41 13.34 -6.09
N PHE A 59 -4.12 12.10 -6.46
CA PHE A 59 -5.09 11.15 -6.94
C PHE A 59 -5.34 10.08 -5.88
N SER A 60 -6.55 9.55 -5.83
CA SER A 60 -6.92 8.55 -4.83
C SER A 60 -6.75 7.13 -5.36
N LEU A 61 -6.20 6.27 -4.49
CA LEU A 61 -6.24 4.83 -4.66
C LEU A 61 -7.69 4.31 -4.79
N GLY A 62 -8.62 4.89 -4.03
CA GLY A 62 -10.03 4.54 -4.10
C GLY A 62 -10.63 4.83 -5.48
N GLU A 63 -10.31 5.96 -6.08
CA GLU A 63 -10.73 6.31 -7.45
C GLU A 63 -10.20 5.27 -8.45
N ALA A 64 -8.92 4.87 -8.33
CA ALA A 64 -8.33 3.84 -9.19
C ALA A 64 -9.06 2.50 -9.08
N LEU A 65 -9.47 2.12 -7.86
CA LEU A 65 -10.16 0.87 -7.58
C LEU A 65 -11.65 0.90 -7.98
N GLU A 66 -12.29 2.06 -8.15
CA GLU A 66 -13.69 2.14 -8.60
C GLU A 66 -13.88 1.94 -10.10
N HIS A 67 -12.82 2.07 -10.90
CA HIS A 67 -12.93 1.81 -12.34
C HIS A 67 -13.46 0.39 -12.62
N THR A 68 -14.27 0.25 -13.64
CA THR A 68 -14.87 -1.05 -14.02
C THR A 68 -13.80 -2.10 -14.34
N SER A 69 -12.70 -1.69 -14.97
CA SER A 69 -11.52 -2.53 -15.23
C SER A 69 -10.26 -1.84 -14.74
N ILE A 70 -9.36 -2.60 -14.17
CA ILE A 70 -8.07 -2.11 -13.70
C ILE A 70 -7.06 -2.19 -14.85
N THR A 71 -6.75 -1.06 -15.44
CA THR A 71 -5.78 -0.98 -16.54
C THR A 71 -4.48 -0.30 -16.09
N LYS A 72 -3.39 -0.55 -16.82
CA LYS A 72 -2.10 0.14 -16.59
C LYS A 72 -2.26 1.66 -16.63
N GLU A 73 -3.03 2.17 -17.56
CA GLU A 73 -3.29 3.59 -17.72
C GLU A 73 -4.01 4.16 -16.48
N ASN A 74 -5.04 3.46 -16.00
CA ASN A 74 -5.78 3.89 -14.80
C ASN A 74 -4.89 3.91 -13.56
N VAL A 75 -4.08 2.88 -13.36
CA VAL A 75 -3.15 2.82 -12.22
C VAL A 75 -2.12 3.93 -12.31
N LEU A 76 -1.49 4.13 -13.47
CA LEU A 76 -0.50 5.20 -13.67
C LEU A 76 -1.10 6.59 -13.49
N ARG A 77 -2.32 6.83 -13.97
CA ARG A 77 -3.01 8.11 -13.79
C ARG A 77 -3.21 8.48 -12.33
N HIS A 78 -3.44 7.49 -11.46
CA HIS A 78 -3.66 7.69 -10.02
C HIS A 78 -2.38 7.57 -9.19
N THR A 79 -1.26 7.24 -9.82
CA THR A 79 0.05 7.17 -9.16
C THR A 79 0.66 8.56 -9.08
N VAL A 80 1.00 9.00 -7.87
CA VAL A 80 1.65 10.29 -7.63
C VAL A 80 3.16 10.07 -7.58
N PRO A 81 3.95 10.64 -8.53
CA PRO A 81 5.39 10.44 -8.54
C PRO A 81 6.08 11.16 -7.38
N LEU A 82 7.09 10.52 -6.80
CA LEU A 82 7.93 11.14 -5.78
C LEU A 82 8.79 12.24 -6.43
N PRO A 83 8.82 13.47 -5.88
CA PRO A 83 9.67 14.53 -6.40
C PRO A 83 11.14 14.08 -6.50
N LYS A 84 11.76 14.30 -7.66
CA LYS A 84 13.16 13.92 -7.96
C LYS A 84 13.43 12.41 -8.03
N ALA A 85 12.38 11.60 -8.18
CA ALA A 85 12.48 10.14 -8.34
C ALA A 85 11.45 9.68 -9.36
N ASP A 86 11.74 9.85 -10.65
CA ASP A 86 10.79 9.68 -11.77
C ASP A 86 10.14 8.28 -11.85
N ASN A 87 10.85 7.26 -11.37
CA ASN A 87 10.36 5.88 -11.35
C ASN A 87 9.92 5.41 -9.97
N PHE A 88 9.57 6.35 -9.07
CA PHE A 88 9.01 6.03 -7.77
C PHE A 88 7.66 6.73 -7.59
N GLY A 89 6.59 5.95 -7.55
CA GLY A 89 5.23 6.45 -7.41
C GLY A 89 4.53 5.95 -6.15
N PHE A 90 3.59 6.76 -5.68
CA PHE A 90 2.73 6.47 -4.54
C PHE A 90 1.28 6.34 -4.98
N LEU A 91 0.60 5.35 -4.40
CA LEU A 91 -0.85 5.17 -4.45
C LEU A 91 -1.37 5.16 -3.01
N GLY A 92 -2.37 5.97 -2.72
CA GLY A 92 -2.94 6.05 -1.39
C GLY A 92 -4.23 6.84 -1.37
N TYR A 93 -4.87 6.89 -0.23
CA TYR A 93 -6.09 7.69 -0.02
C TYR A 93 -5.75 9.14 0.29
N LYS A 94 -6.61 10.07 -0.16
CA LYS A 94 -6.48 11.51 0.12
C LYS A 94 -6.98 11.86 1.53
N ALA A 95 -6.53 12.98 2.05
CA ALA A 95 -7.05 13.52 3.30
C ALA A 95 -8.58 13.70 3.23
N GLY A 96 -9.30 13.28 4.27
CA GLY A 96 -10.75 13.30 4.32
C GLY A 96 -11.46 12.09 3.73
N GLU A 97 -10.74 11.24 2.98
CA GLU A 97 -11.28 9.95 2.55
C GLU A 97 -11.17 8.92 3.68
N ASN A 98 -12.07 7.95 3.65
CA ASN A 98 -12.11 6.88 4.64
C ASN A 98 -12.73 5.61 4.03
N ARG A 99 -12.83 4.54 4.82
CA ARG A 99 -13.37 3.24 4.39
C ARG A 99 -14.78 3.25 3.78
N TYR A 100 -15.53 4.34 3.93
CA TYR A 100 -16.90 4.51 3.41
C TYR A 100 -16.97 5.42 2.19
N THR A 101 -15.86 6.06 1.82
CA THR A 101 -15.80 6.99 0.68
C THR A 101 -15.98 6.25 -0.65
N TYR A 102 -15.43 5.05 -0.75
CA TYR A 102 -15.45 4.22 -1.94
C TYR A 102 -16.05 2.84 -1.68
N SER A 103 -16.50 2.18 -2.74
CA SER A 103 -16.95 0.80 -2.67
C SER A 103 -15.80 -0.13 -2.27
N ARG A 104 -16.08 -1.13 -1.46
CA ARG A 104 -15.07 -2.14 -1.10
C ARG A 104 -14.71 -2.97 -2.35
N PRO A 105 -13.44 -3.04 -2.72
CA PRO A 105 -13.03 -3.85 -3.86
C PRO A 105 -13.24 -5.35 -3.56
N THR A 106 -13.66 -6.09 -4.58
CA THR A 106 -13.77 -7.56 -4.51
C THR A 106 -12.38 -8.20 -4.52
N LYS A 107 -12.32 -9.48 -4.15
CA LYS A 107 -11.08 -10.28 -4.22
C LYS A 107 -10.47 -10.25 -5.62
N ASP A 108 -11.29 -10.50 -6.65
CA ASP A 108 -10.82 -10.56 -8.03
C ASP A 108 -10.28 -9.22 -8.52
N LYS A 109 -10.98 -8.13 -8.18
CA LYS A 109 -10.54 -6.77 -8.51
C LYS A 109 -9.24 -6.39 -7.83
N THR A 110 -9.09 -6.80 -6.57
CA THR A 110 -7.85 -6.57 -5.82
C THR A 110 -6.68 -7.37 -6.40
N ALA A 111 -6.92 -8.61 -6.79
CA ALA A 111 -5.92 -9.43 -7.46
C ALA A 111 -5.50 -8.83 -8.81
N GLU A 112 -6.47 -8.40 -9.64
CA GLU A 112 -6.21 -7.69 -10.91
C GLU A 112 -5.36 -6.44 -10.67
N PHE A 113 -5.69 -5.64 -9.65
CA PHE A 113 -4.93 -4.45 -9.30
C PHE A 113 -3.47 -4.75 -8.96
N PHE A 114 -3.19 -5.77 -8.15
CA PHE A 114 -1.82 -6.14 -7.82
C PHE A 114 -1.05 -6.68 -9.04
N GLU A 115 -1.68 -7.46 -9.90
CA GLU A 115 -1.05 -7.93 -11.13
C GLU A 115 -0.71 -6.77 -12.07
N VAL A 116 -1.59 -5.78 -12.19
CA VAL A 116 -1.31 -4.57 -12.97
C VAL A 116 -0.15 -3.80 -12.33
N CYS A 117 -0.14 -3.58 -11.02
CA CYS A 117 0.99 -2.92 -10.33
C CYS A 117 2.31 -3.66 -10.54
N LYS A 118 2.32 -4.99 -10.42
CA LYS A 118 3.50 -5.82 -10.69
C LYS A 118 3.97 -5.74 -12.14
N SER A 119 3.07 -5.46 -13.08
CA SER A 119 3.43 -5.28 -14.49
C SER A 119 3.99 -3.89 -14.82
N LEU A 120 3.83 -2.92 -13.91
CA LEU A 120 4.26 -1.52 -14.05
C LEU A 120 5.57 -1.21 -13.36
N ALA A 121 5.91 -1.93 -12.29
CA ALA A 121 7.10 -1.64 -11.49
C ALA A 121 7.87 -2.91 -11.14
N ASP A 122 9.19 -2.76 -10.95
CA ASP A 122 10.08 -3.85 -10.52
C ASP A 122 9.81 -4.25 -9.07
N TYR A 123 9.43 -3.29 -8.25
CA TYR A 123 9.13 -3.47 -6.83
C TYR A 123 7.79 -2.82 -6.48
N VAL A 124 6.91 -3.58 -5.88
CA VAL A 124 5.63 -3.10 -5.36
C VAL A 124 5.61 -3.30 -3.86
N PHE A 125 5.34 -2.24 -3.10
CA PHE A 125 5.18 -2.28 -1.65
C PHE A 125 3.71 -2.05 -1.30
N LEU A 126 3.16 -2.89 -0.44
CA LEU A 126 1.84 -2.70 0.13
C LEU A 126 1.96 -2.45 1.63
N ASP A 127 1.72 -1.22 2.04
CA ASP A 127 1.63 -0.83 3.45
C ASP A 127 0.21 -1.10 3.95
N CYS A 128 0.09 -2.21 4.67
CA CYS A 128 -1.19 -2.71 5.16
C CYS A 128 -1.72 -1.92 6.33
N THR A 129 -3.02 -1.82 6.43
CA THR A 129 -3.66 -1.43 7.68
C THR A 129 -3.35 -2.46 8.77
N SER A 130 -3.47 -2.05 10.03
CA SER A 130 -3.41 -3.01 11.14
C SER A 130 -4.75 -3.72 11.37
N SER A 131 -5.75 -3.38 10.58
CA SER A 131 -7.08 -3.99 10.61
C SER A 131 -7.14 -5.15 9.62
N LEU A 132 -7.61 -6.30 10.10
CA LEU A 132 -7.74 -7.52 9.29
C LEU A 132 -9.01 -7.53 8.40
N ASP A 133 -9.77 -6.44 8.39
CA ASP A 133 -11.00 -6.33 7.59
C ASP A 133 -10.81 -5.47 6.32
N ASP A 134 -9.63 -4.92 6.09
CA ASP A 134 -9.32 -4.17 4.88
C ASP A 134 -9.03 -5.11 3.69
N PRO A 135 -9.78 -4.99 2.58
CA PRO A 135 -9.62 -5.91 1.44
C PRO A 135 -8.24 -5.91 0.81
N LEU A 136 -7.60 -4.74 0.67
CA LEU A 136 -6.25 -4.65 0.09
C LEU A 136 -5.24 -5.38 0.98
N SER A 137 -5.32 -5.20 2.29
CA SER A 137 -4.45 -5.88 3.25
C SER A 137 -4.68 -7.39 3.25
N VAL A 138 -5.95 -7.82 3.35
CA VAL A 138 -6.30 -9.26 3.39
C VAL A 138 -5.90 -9.98 2.11
N TYR A 139 -6.30 -9.45 0.95
CA TYR A 139 -5.99 -10.09 -0.33
C TYR A 139 -4.53 -9.90 -0.74
N GLY A 140 -3.91 -8.79 -0.30
CA GLY A 140 -2.49 -8.55 -0.46
C GLY A 140 -1.62 -9.60 0.23
N MET A 141 -2.04 -10.10 1.39
CA MET A 141 -1.35 -11.18 2.09
C MET A 141 -1.27 -12.46 1.25
N ALA A 142 -2.35 -12.79 0.55
CA ALA A 142 -2.38 -13.97 -0.32
C ALA A 142 -1.60 -13.76 -1.63
N ALA A 143 -1.47 -12.52 -2.09
CA ALA A 143 -0.81 -12.15 -3.35
C ALA A 143 0.68 -11.80 -3.19
N ALA A 144 1.15 -11.59 -1.96
CA ALA A 144 2.50 -11.12 -1.70
C ALA A 144 3.56 -12.20 -1.93
N ASP A 145 4.67 -11.81 -2.56
CA ASP A 145 5.85 -12.65 -2.72
C ASP A 145 6.71 -12.66 -1.45
N LYS A 146 6.62 -11.58 -0.64
CA LYS A 146 7.31 -11.40 0.62
C LYS A 146 6.46 -10.62 1.62
N ALA A 147 6.63 -10.92 2.91
CA ALA A 147 6.08 -10.14 4.00
C ALA A 147 7.18 -9.65 4.93
N VAL A 148 7.10 -8.37 5.29
CA VAL A 148 7.94 -7.75 6.31
C VAL A 148 7.03 -7.42 7.48
N GLN A 149 7.27 -8.08 8.59
CA GLN A 149 6.53 -7.86 9.85
C GLN A 149 7.31 -6.90 10.74
N LEU A 150 6.68 -5.79 11.09
CA LEU A 150 7.26 -4.84 12.05
C LEU A 150 6.79 -5.19 13.45
N VAL A 151 7.73 -5.36 14.34
CA VAL A 151 7.49 -5.74 15.74
C VAL A 151 8.09 -4.67 16.64
N THR A 152 7.32 -4.18 17.59
CA THR A 152 7.81 -3.32 18.67
C THR A 152 7.93 -4.15 19.95
N PRO A 153 8.92 -3.87 20.83
CA PRO A 153 9.14 -4.65 22.06
C PRO A 153 8.13 -4.24 23.16
N ASP A 154 6.85 -4.42 22.89
CA ASP A 154 5.77 -4.08 23.80
C ASP A 154 4.64 -5.13 23.77
N ILE A 155 3.79 -5.09 24.79
CA ILE A 155 2.70 -6.04 24.97
C ILE A 155 1.64 -5.93 23.86
N ARG A 156 1.47 -4.75 23.25
CA ARG A 156 0.50 -4.56 22.15
C ARG A 156 0.93 -5.31 20.90
N SER A 157 2.22 -5.27 20.62
CA SER A 157 2.80 -6.02 19.51
C SER A 157 2.64 -7.53 19.74
N ALA A 158 2.93 -8.02 20.94
CA ALA A 158 2.73 -9.42 21.27
C ALA A 158 1.27 -9.85 21.14
N ALA A 159 0.33 -9.05 21.66
CA ALA A 159 -1.10 -9.32 21.56
C ALA A 159 -1.61 -9.29 20.12
N TYR A 160 -1.12 -8.35 19.31
CA TYR A 160 -1.45 -8.25 17.89
C TYR A 160 -1.06 -9.54 17.15
N TYR A 161 0.16 -9.99 17.28
CA TYR A 161 0.65 -11.18 16.59
C TYR A 161 -0.02 -12.46 17.11
N ALA A 162 -0.27 -12.58 18.38
CA ALA A 162 -1.04 -13.71 18.94
C ALA A 162 -2.47 -13.80 18.38
N SER A 163 -3.07 -12.65 18.07
CA SER A 163 -4.39 -12.62 17.40
C SER A 163 -4.30 -12.87 15.90
N PHE A 164 -3.18 -12.49 15.30
CA PHE A 164 -2.94 -12.58 13.87
C PHE A 164 -2.63 -14.02 13.44
N GLU A 165 -1.85 -14.76 14.22
CA GLU A 165 -1.52 -16.18 13.95
C GLU A 165 -2.77 -17.03 13.78
N LYS A 166 -3.78 -16.83 14.62
CA LYS A 166 -5.05 -17.55 14.53
C LYS A 166 -5.83 -17.32 13.24
N THR A 167 -5.56 -16.22 12.55
CA THR A 167 -6.23 -15.88 11.28
C THR A 167 -5.56 -16.56 10.10
N TYR A 168 -4.28 -16.91 10.20
CA TYR A 168 -3.53 -17.62 9.14
C TYR A 168 -3.64 -19.14 9.22
N GLU A 169 -4.12 -19.67 10.32
CA GLU A 169 -4.35 -21.13 10.48
C GLU A 169 -5.69 -21.60 9.91
N GLN A 170 -6.53 -20.70 9.42
CA GLN A 170 -7.83 -20.96 8.76
C GLN A 170 -7.72 -20.79 7.25
#